data_3f3772ed2b45e769081c177fd88a1463
#
_entry.id   3f3772ed2b45e769081c177fd88a1463
#
_cell.length_a   1.000
_cell.length_b   1.000
_cell.length_c   1.000
_cell.angle_alpha   90.00
_cell.angle_beta   90.00
_cell.angle_gamma   90.00
#
_symmetry.space_group_name_H-M   'P 1'
#
loop_
_entity.id
_entity.type
_entity.pdbx_description
1 polymer ?
#
loop_
_entity_poly.entity_id
_entity_poly.type
_entity_poly.pdbx_seq_one_letter_code
_entity_poly.pdbx_strand_id
1 'polypeptide(L)'
;MKYLVRLLVLAALVAVAPAQAARPEARNAPAQVTFTVVNFRTVTEANPTTQFTDATMQVASHPLVTMSGTPADGTLVLSGAVDLEIRIVSEDGKETYKPVGIVFEQNAKASPKRSDRHGRNNFSAAVLKESSLVVRSHFLDRSPEAHWEFSVIIQRGTDGAIGIIDPGILHNGTQP
;
A
#
# COMPACT_ATOMS: atom_id res chain seq x y z
N MET A 1 48.70 -57.95 39.41
CA MET A 1 47.62 -56.97 39.62
C MET A 1 47.49 -56.13 38.36
N LYS A 2 46.47 -56.39 37.53
CA LYS A 2 46.25 -55.66 36.29
C LYS A 2 45.01 -54.78 36.47
N TYR A 3 45.18 -53.46 36.49
CA TYR A 3 44.08 -52.52 36.55
C TYR A 3 43.59 -52.20 35.14
N LEU A 4 42.36 -52.60 34.86
CA LEU A 4 41.64 -52.33 33.61
C LEU A 4 40.93 -50.98 33.79
N VAL A 5 41.42 -49.93 33.14
CA VAL A 5 40.75 -48.62 33.11
C VAL A 5 39.71 -48.68 31.98
N ARG A 6 38.43 -48.69 32.35
CA ARG A 6 37.33 -48.57 31.38
C ARG A 6 37.07 -47.06 31.12
N LEU A 7 37.39 -46.63 29.91
CA LEU A 7 37.07 -45.27 29.44
C LEU A 7 35.60 -45.26 29.00
N LEU A 8 34.76 -44.53 29.73
CA LEU A 8 33.34 -44.33 29.40
C LEU A 8 33.31 -43.11 28.47
N VAL A 9 33.04 -43.30 27.18
CA VAL A 9 32.81 -42.24 26.22
C VAL A 9 31.31 -41.88 26.26
N LEU A 10 31.03 -40.73 26.86
CA LEU A 10 29.66 -40.18 26.88
C LEU A 10 29.42 -39.41 25.58
N ALA A 11 28.70 -39.98 24.62
CA ALA A 11 28.29 -39.30 23.41
C ALA A 11 27.07 -38.41 23.72
N ALA A 12 27.29 -37.09 23.80
CA ALA A 12 26.22 -36.13 23.92
C ALA A 12 25.54 -35.97 22.55
N LEU A 13 24.36 -36.51 22.40
CA LEU A 13 23.50 -36.25 21.24
C LEU A 13 22.94 -34.82 21.37
N VAL A 14 23.49 -33.89 20.62
CA VAL A 14 22.90 -32.56 20.45
C VAL A 14 21.75 -32.70 19.47
N ALA A 15 20.53 -32.75 19.96
CA ALA A 15 19.34 -32.66 19.13
C ALA A 15 19.23 -31.23 18.57
N VAL A 16 19.65 -31.04 17.32
CA VAL A 16 19.38 -29.81 16.58
C VAL A 16 17.89 -29.84 16.23
N ALA A 17 17.09 -29.07 16.98
CA ALA A 17 15.70 -28.84 16.62
C ALA A 17 15.67 -28.19 15.23
N PRO A 18 14.88 -28.70 14.25
CA PRO A 18 14.75 -28.03 12.96
C PRO A 18 14.16 -26.64 13.23
N ALA A 19 14.85 -25.60 12.78
CA ALA A 19 14.32 -24.26 12.76
C ALA A 19 12.99 -24.31 12.01
N GLN A 20 11.86 -24.14 12.73
CA GLN A 20 10.56 -24.02 12.11
C GLN A 20 10.63 -22.82 11.19
N ALA A 21 10.70 -23.07 9.88
CA ALA A 21 10.52 -22.05 8.88
C ALA A 21 9.20 -21.34 9.22
N ALA A 22 9.28 -20.03 9.50
CA ALA A 22 8.13 -19.21 9.81
C ALA A 22 7.09 -19.49 8.70
N ARG A 23 5.93 -20.03 9.11
CA ARG A 23 4.80 -20.23 8.20
C ARG A 23 4.57 -18.90 7.51
N PRO A 24 4.54 -18.84 6.16
CA PRO A 24 4.17 -17.61 5.50
C PRO A 24 2.80 -17.23 6.07
N GLU A 25 2.72 -16.05 6.71
CA GLU A 25 1.44 -15.50 7.14
C GLU A 25 0.51 -15.57 5.94
N ALA A 26 -0.66 -16.18 6.10
CA ALA A 26 -1.67 -16.23 5.06
C ALA A 26 -1.98 -14.78 4.69
N ARG A 27 -1.41 -14.31 3.59
CA ARG A 27 -1.65 -12.96 3.10
C ARG A 27 -3.13 -12.87 2.79
N ASN A 28 -3.81 -11.98 3.46
CA ASN A 28 -5.18 -11.63 3.09
C ASN A 28 -5.17 -11.22 1.61
N ALA A 29 -6.27 -11.52 0.91
CA ALA A 29 -6.43 -11.03 -0.46
C ALA A 29 -6.21 -9.50 -0.48
N PRO A 30 -5.64 -8.93 -1.57
CA PRO A 30 -5.47 -7.49 -1.67
C PRO A 30 -6.79 -6.75 -1.51
N ALA A 31 -6.78 -5.64 -0.78
CA ALA A 31 -7.92 -4.73 -0.75
C ALA A 31 -8.04 -4.01 -2.09
N GLN A 32 -9.19 -4.13 -2.73
CA GLN A 32 -9.43 -3.53 -4.03
C GLN A 32 -9.94 -2.09 -3.87
N VAL A 33 -9.19 -1.15 -4.45
CA VAL A 33 -9.51 0.27 -4.50
C VAL A 33 -9.73 0.63 -5.96
N THR A 34 -10.91 1.09 -6.31
CA THR A 34 -11.26 1.48 -7.68
C THR A 34 -11.46 2.99 -7.73
N PHE A 35 -10.73 3.65 -8.62
CA PHE A 35 -10.97 5.04 -8.99
C PHE A 35 -11.74 5.08 -10.31
N THR A 36 -12.90 5.74 -10.29
CA THR A 36 -13.69 6.01 -11.49
C THR A 36 -13.41 7.43 -11.95
N VAL A 37 -12.77 7.58 -13.10
CA VAL A 37 -12.46 8.88 -13.68
C VAL A 37 -13.75 9.52 -14.21
N VAL A 38 -14.08 10.69 -13.67
CA VAL A 38 -15.24 11.51 -14.05
C VAL A 38 -14.83 12.57 -15.08
N ASN A 39 -13.71 13.26 -14.81
CA ASN A 39 -13.18 14.29 -15.70
C ASN A 39 -11.67 14.22 -15.76
N PHE A 40 -11.14 13.69 -16.86
CA PHE A 40 -9.71 13.57 -17.06
C PHE A 40 -9.06 14.92 -17.31
N ARG A 41 -8.05 15.25 -16.52
CA ARG A 41 -7.23 16.46 -16.70
C ARG A 41 -5.79 16.07 -16.95
N THR A 42 -5.23 16.59 -18.02
CA THR A 42 -3.85 16.34 -18.40
C THR A 42 -2.89 17.22 -17.62
N VAL A 43 -1.83 16.62 -17.11
CA VAL A 43 -0.69 17.37 -16.58
C VAL A 43 0.08 17.97 -17.74
N THR A 44 0.24 19.30 -17.78
CA THR A 44 0.99 20.03 -18.81
C THR A 44 2.13 20.82 -18.21
N GLU A 45 3.18 21.10 -18.99
CA GLU A 45 4.30 21.95 -18.57
C GLU A 45 3.83 23.38 -18.15
N ALA A 46 2.79 23.89 -18.80
CA ALA A 46 2.24 25.22 -18.52
C ALA A 46 1.50 25.30 -17.17
N ASN A 47 1.07 24.15 -16.61
CA ASN A 47 0.28 24.13 -15.39
C ASN A 47 0.53 22.84 -14.58
N PRO A 48 1.76 22.62 -14.08
CA PRO A 48 2.14 21.34 -13.47
C PRO A 48 1.47 21.10 -12.11
N THR A 49 0.82 22.10 -11.51
CA THR A 49 0.42 22.02 -10.09
C THR A 49 -1.07 22.17 -9.82
N THR A 50 -1.93 22.39 -10.82
CA THR A 50 -3.29 22.89 -10.52
C THR A 50 -4.44 22.04 -11.03
N GLN A 51 -4.19 20.97 -11.76
CA GLN A 51 -5.30 20.21 -12.33
C GLN A 51 -5.16 18.71 -12.05
N PHE A 52 -5.71 18.30 -10.91
CA PHE A 52 -5.92 16.89 -10.67
C PHE A 52 -7.08 16.37 -11.53
N THR A 53 -6.99 15.11 -11.95
CA THR A 53 -8.08 14.39 -12.58
C THR A 53 -9.18 14.16 -11.56
N ASP A 54 -10.40 14.57 -11.88
CA ASP A 54 -11.56 14.34 -11.01
C ASP A 54 -11.93 12.85 -11.09
N ALA A 55 -11.92 12.18 -9.95
CA ALA A 55 -12.27 10.77 -9.84
C ALA A 55 -13.05 10.50 -8.55
N THR A 56 -13.91 9.49 -8.58
CA THR A 56 -14.52 8.95 -7.38
C THR A 56 -13.82 7.68 -6.95
N MET A 57 -13.70 7.46 -5.63
CA MET A 57 -13.05 6.30 -5.04
C MET A 57 -14.09 5.35 -4.44
N GLN A 58 -13.88 4.05 -4.66
CA GLN A 58 -14.63 2.98 -4.02
C GLN A 58 -13.67 1.93 -3.47
N VAL A 59 -14.00 1.38 -2.32
CA VAL A 59 -13.26 0.29 -1.68
C VAL A 59 -14.17 -0.93 -1.59
N ALA A 60 -13.75 -2.05 -2.16
CA ALA A 60 -14.43 -3.31 -1.95
C ALA A 60 -14.36 -3.73 -0.47
N SER A 61 -15.37 -4.44 0.03
CA SER A 61 -15.39 -4.89 1.43
C SER A 61 -14.11 -5.62 1.80
N HIS A 62 -13.39 -5.11 2.80
CA HIS A 62 -12.13 -5.68 3.28
C HIS A 62 -11.99 -5.43 4.79
N PRO A 63 -11.54 -6.43 5.58
CA PRO A 63 -11.48 -6.31 7.06
C PRO A 63 -10.50 -5.24 7.55
N LEU A 64 -9.48 -4.90 6.76
CA LEU A 64 -8.42 -3.97 7.16
C LEU A 64 -8.47 -2.62 6.44
N VAL A 65 -9.42 -2.42 5.52
CA VAL A 65 -9.50 -1.19 4.72
C VAL A 65 -10.93 -0.72 4.64
N THR A 66 -11.15 0.53 5.00
CA THR A 66 -12.42 1.22 4.82
C THR A 66 -12.19 2.57 4.15
N MET A 67 -13.24 3.24 3.78
CA MET A 67 -13.19 4.61 3.26
C MET A 67 -13.93 5.53 4.22
N SER A 68 -13.34 6.68 4.50
CA SER A 68 -13.97 7.80 5.19
C SER A 68 -14.19 8.96 4.21
N GLY A 69 -15.23 9.73 4.40
CA GLY A 69 -15.60 10.82 3.49
C GLY A 69 -16.55 10.37 2.39
N THR A 70 -16.67 11.19 1.34
CA THR A 70 -17.48 10.91 0.16
C THR A 70 -16.65 10.21 -0.92
N PRO A 71 -17.26 9.57 -1.93
CA PRO A 71 -16.49 9.00 -3.03
C PRO A 71 -15.59 10.02 -3.77
N ALA A 72 -15.95 11.28 -3.84
CA ALA A 72 -15.17 12.33 -4.48
C ALA A 72 -14.00 12.85 -3.61
N ASP A 73 -14.18 12.86 -2.27
CA ASP A 73 -13.20 13.36 -1.31
C ASP A 73 -12.86 12.28 -0.27
N GLY A 74 -12.74 11.05 -0.73
CA GLY A 74 -12.53 9.89 0.13
C GLY A 74 -11.10 9.78 0.62
N THR A 75 -10.98 9.29 1.85
CA THR A 75 -9.70 8.91 2.44
C THR A 75 -9.73 7.43 2.78
N LEU A 76 -8.70 6.68 2.36
CA LEU A 76 -8.54 5.30 2.78
C LEU A 76 -8.16 5.24 4.26
N VAL A 77 -8.84 4.40 5.02
CA VAL A 77 -8.54 4.15 6.43
C VAL A 77 -8.03 2.72 6.57
N LEU A 78 -6.78 2.57 6.96
CA LEU A 78 -6.13 1.28 7.15
C LEU A 78 -6.06 0.96 8.63
N SER A 79 -6.43 -0.27 9.02
CA SER A 79 -6.33 -0.80 10.39
C SER A 79 -5.25 -1.89 10.55
N GLY A 80 -4.49 -2.18 9.52
CA GLY A 80 -3.41 -3.17 9.54
C GLY A 80 -2.59 -3.19 8.26
N ALA A 81 -1.54 -4.02 8.26
CA ALA A 81 -0.71 -4.23 7.08
C ALA A 81 -1.51 -4.95 5.98
N VAL A 82 -1.54 -4.38 4.78
CA VAL A 82 -2.39 -4.84 3.69
C VAL A 82 -1.78 -4.50 2.33
N ASP A 83 -2.02 -5.35 1.34
CA ASP A 83 -1.75 -5.04 -0.06
C ASP A 83 -2.98 -4.28 -0.62
N LEU A 84 -2.75 -3.11 -1.22
CA LEU A 84 -3.77 -2.32 -1.91
C LEU A 84 -3.63 -2.58 -3.41
N GLU A 85 -4.67 -3.08 -4.06
CA GLU A 85 -4.75 -3.20 -5.50
C GLU A 85 -5.60 -2.06 -6.06
N ILE A 86 -4.94 -1.11 -6.72
CA ILE A 86 -5.55 0.10 -7.26
C ILE A 86 -5.89 -0.13 -8.73
N ARG A 87 -7.15 0.09 -9.09
CA ARG A 87 -7.69 0.02 -10.44
C ARG A 87 -8.27 1.35 -10.86
N ILE A 88 -8.16 1.65 -12.15
CA ILE A 88 -8.72 2.87 -12.73
C ILE A 88 -9.72 2.48 -13.81
N VAL A 89 -10.91 3.06 -13.74
CA VAL A 89 -11.98 2.84 -14.73
C VAL A 89 -12.52 4.18 -15.22
N SER A 90 -13.12 4.19 -16.40
CA SER A 90 -13.84 5.34 -16.93
C SER A 90 -15.28 5.30 -16.45
N GLU A 91 -15.85 6.45 -16.11
CA GLU A 91 -17.27 6.56 -15.74
C GLU A 91 -18.20 6.13 -16.89
N ASP A 92 -17.88 6.51 -18.11
CA ASP A 92 -18.69 6.22 -19.30
C ASP A 92 -18.26 4.94 -20.04
N GLY A 93 -17.19 4.29 -19.60
CA GLY A 93 -16.64 3.06 -20.19
C GLY A 93 -16.01 3.23 -21.58
N LYS A 94 -15.90 4.46 -22.10
CA LYS A 94 -15.35 4.71 -23.45
C LYS A 94 -13.84 4.83 -23.48
N GLU A 95 -13.26 5.34 -22.39
CA GLU A 95 -11.83 5.49 -22.26
C GLU A 95 -11.22 4.36 -21.43
N THR A 96 -9.98 4.02 -21.72
CA THR A 96 -9.18 3.13 -20.89
C THR A 96 -8.12 3.93 -20.14
N TYR A 97 -7.96 3.63 -18.88
CA TYR A 97 -6.93 4.21 -18.05
C TYR A 97 -6.12 3.11 -17.38
N LYS A 98 -4.83 3.33 -17.20
CA LYS A 98 -4.00 2.44 -16.41
C LYS A 98 -3.16 3.24 -15.42
N PRO A 99 -2.98 2.76 -14.19
CA PRO A 99 -2.04 3.37 -13.27
C PRO A 99 -0.62 3.10 -13.75
N VAL A 100 0.22 4.13 -13.76
CA VAL A 100 1.64 4.04 -14.14
C VAL A 100 2.58 4.38 -13.01
N GLY A 101 2.06 4.89 -11.88
CA GLY A 101 2.84 5.16 -10.68
C GLY A 101 1.97 5.58 -9.50
N ILE A 102 2.59 5.62 -8.33
CA ILE A 102 2.01 6.13 -7.10
C ILE A 102 3.10 6.85 -6.30
N VAL A 103 2.74 7.96 -5.70
CA VAL A 103 3.63 8.76 -4.84
C VAL A 103 2.94 8.98 -3.50
N PHE A 104 3.68 8.93 -2.41
CA PHE A 104 3.18 9.21 -1.07
C PHE A 104 3.87 10.43 -0.51
N GLU A 105 3.10 11.29 0.15
CA GLU A 105 3.62 12.41 0.92
C GLU A 105 2.91 12.49 2.27
N GLN A 106 3.68 12.62 3.35
CA GLN A 106 3.09 12.79 4.67
C GLN A 106 2.42 14.16 4.74
N ASN A 107 1.16 14.18 5.17
CA ASN A 107 0.45 15.44 5.38
C ASN A 107 1.17 16.28 6.41
N ALA A 108 1.54 17.51 6.05
CA ALA A 108 2.30 18.44 6.90
C ALA A 108 1.58 18.80 8.22
N LYS A 109 0.25 18.66 8.26
CA LYS A 109 -0.57 18.88 9.47
C LYS A 109 -0.54 17.72 10.44
N ALA A 110 -0.15 16.53 9.98
CA ALA A 110 -0.28 15.30 10.74
C ALA A 110 0.83 15.02 11.75
N SER A 111 1.93 15.67 11.76
CA SER A 111 2.97 15.74 12.79
C SER A 111 4.28 16.27 12.20
N PRO A 112 4.87 17.33 12.74
CA PRO A 112 6.03 17.99 12.14
C PRO A 112 7.36 17.25 12.27
N LYS A 113 7.40 16.05 12.84
CA LYS A 113 8.65 15.37 13.23
C LYS A 113 8.85 13.96 12.72
N ARG A 114 8.08 13.49 11.73
CA ARG A 114 8.24 12.13 11.27
C ARG A 114 9.28 12.00 10.17
N SER A 115 10.16 11.01 10.35
CA SER A 115 11.28 10.75 9.44
C SER A 115 10.87 10.10 8.12
N ASP A 116 9.59 9.76 7.95
CA ASP A 116 9.08 9.04 6.77
C ASP A 116 8.19 9.90 5.88
N ARG A 117 8.68 11.11 5.55
CA ARG A 117 7.94 12.09 4.75
C ARG A 117 7.36 11.51 3.45
N HIS A 118 8.04 10.58 2.82
CA HIS A 118 7.63 9.99 1.55
C HIS A 118 7.09 8.56 1.70
N GLY A 119 6.72 8.15 2.90
CA GLY A 119 6.11 6.84 3.17
C GLY A 119 7.02 5.64 2.90
N ARG A 120 8.34 5.82 2.77
CA ARG A 120 9.28 4.75 2.36
C ARG A 120 9.31 3.56 3.31
N ASN A 121 9.07 3.78 4.59
CA ASN A 121 9.02 2.72 5.59
C ASN A 121 7.61 2.13 5.71
N ASN A 122 6.58 2.91 5.38
CA ASN A 122 5.19 2.50 5.51
C ASN A 122 4.62 1.86 4.26
N PHE A 123 5.17 2.16 3.08
CA PHE A 123 4.70 1.63 1.80
C PHE A 123 5.85 1.00 1.01
N SER A 124 5.57 -0.14 0.37
CA SER A 124 6.51 -0.76 -0.57
C SER A 124 6.59 0.03 -1.87
N ALA A 125 7.59 -0.30 -2.69
CA ALA A 125 7.55 0.07 -4.10
C ALA A 125 6.30 -0.54 -4.77
N ALA A 126 5.70 0.21 -5.68
CA ALA A 126 4.54 -0.24 -6.41
C ALA A 126 4.90 -1.31 -7.45
N VAL A 127 4.06 -2.32 -7.58
CA VAL A 127 4.13 -3.31 -8.65
C VAL A 127 3.05 -3.00 -9.67
N LEU A 128 3.46 -2.61 -10.86
CA LEU A 128 2.55 -2.37 -11.97
C LEU A 128 2.11 -3.71 -12.59
N LYS A 129 0.81 -3.85 -12.79
CA LYS A 129 0.18 -4.92 -13.56
C LYS A 129 -0.43 -4.31 -14.83
N GLU A 130 -0.99 -5.13 -15.71
CA GLU A 130 -1.58 -4.68 -16.96
C GLU A 130 -2.67 -3.60 -16.76
N SER A 131 -3.57 -3.81 -15.80
CA SER A 131 -4.72 -2.92 -15.53
C SER A 131 -4.82 -2.44 -14.08
N SER A 132 -3.81 -2.72 -13.26
CA SER A 132 -3.80 -2.32 -11.85
C SER A 132 -2.38 -2.04 -11.34
N LEU A 133 -2.31 -1.45 -10.17
CA LEU A 133 -1.09 -1.20 -9.43
C LEU A 133 -1.26 -1.80 -8.03
N VAL A 134 -0.27 -2.53 -7.56
CA VAL A 134 -0.29 -3.07 -6.20
C VAL A 134 0.79 -2.42 -5.37
N VAL A 135 0.40 -1.90 -4.20
CA VAL A 135 1.32 -1.35 -3.19
C VAL A 135 0.98 -1.96 -1.84
N ARG A 136 2.01 -2.34 -1.06
CA ARG A 136 1.82 -2.85 0.30
C ARG A 136 1.95 -1.72 1.30
N SER A 137 0.96 -1.57 2.17
CA SER A 137 1.12 -0.85 3.43
C SER A 137 1.70 -1.79 4.47
N HIS A 138 2.85 -1.43 5.04
CA HIS A 138 3.48 -2.16 6.14
C HIS A 138 2.87 -1.80 7.50
N PHE A 139 2.11 -0.72 7.55
CA PHE A 139 1.42 -0.24 8.75
C PHE A 139 2.36 -0.07 9.97
N LEU A 140 3.58 0.41 9.73
CA LEU A 140 4.58 0.59 10.78
C LEU A 140 4.27 1.77 11.70
N ASP A 141 3.73 2.84 11.14
CA ASP A 141 3.22 3.97 11.89
C ASP A 141 1.74 3.75 12.22
N ARG A 142 1.45 3.46 13.48
CA ARG A 142 0.11 3.13 14.00
C ARG A 142 -0.53 4.29 14.74
N SER A 143 0.07 5.46 14.72
CA SER A 143 -0.53 6.59 15.40
C SER A 143 -1.78 7.05 14.64
N PRO A 144 -2.83 7.47 15.35
CA PRO A 144 -4.07 7.98 14.74
C PRO A 144 -3.85 9.25 13.92
N GLU A 145 -2.66 9.85 14.02
CA GLU A 145 -2.25 11.02 13.25
C GLU A 145 -1.42 10.66 12.01
N ALA A 146 -1.16 9.37 11.77
CA ALA A 146 -0.41 8.92 10.61
C ALA A 146 -1.25 9.09 9.34
N HIS A 147 -1.13 10.24 8.72
CA HIS A 147 -1.86 10.64 7.53
C HIS A 147 -0.89 10.90 6.39
N TRP A 148 -1.12 10.23 5.26
CA TRP A 148 -0.43 10.48 4.01
C TRP A 148 -1.43 10.93 2.95
N GLU A 149 -1.02 11.85 2.14
CA GLU A 149 -1.59 12.08 0.83
C GLU A 149 -0.89 11.16 -0.16
N PHE A 150 -1.60 10.64 -1.12
CA PHE A 150 -0.98 9.86 -2.18
C PHE A 150 -1.55 10.26 -3.52
N SER A 151 -0.70 10.32 -4.52
CA SER A 151 -1.11 10.63 -5.87
C SER A 151 -0.95 9.40 -6.74
N VAL A 152 -2.01 9.02 -7.46
CA VAL A 152 -1.96 7.96 -8.47
C VAL A 152 -1.76 8.61 -9.83
N ILE A 153 -0.63 8.29 -10.45
CA ILE A 153 -0.32 8.74 -11.81
C ILE A 153 -0.97 7.76 -12.78
N ILE A 154 -1.80 8.29 -13.66
CA ILE A 154 -2.56 7.50 -14.63
C ILE A 154 -2.22 7.91 -16.05
N GLN A 155 -2.32 6.94 -16.97
CA GLN A 155 -2.16 7.16 -18.40
C GLN A 155 -3.46 6.82 -19.12
N ARG A 156 -3.94 7.74 -19.97
CA ARG A 156 -5.06 7.52 -20.86
C ARG A 156 -4.65 6.65 -22.05
N GLY A 157 -5.47 5.68 -22.39
CA GLY A 157 -5.13 4.68 -23.43
C GLY A 157 -5.14 5.24 -24.85
N THR A 158 -6.03 6.20 -25.14
CA THR A 158 -6.22 6.73 -26.50
C THR A 158 -5.05 7.53 -27.05
N ASP A 159 -4.38 8.32 -26.21
CA ASP A 159 -3.32 9.24 -26.63
C ASP A 159 -2.07 9.21 -25.73
N GLY A 160 -2.09 8.38 -24.69
CA GLY A 160 -0.98 8.30 -23.75
C GLY A 160 -0.85 9.47 -22.79
N ALA A 161 -1.81 10.39 -22.78
CA ALA A 161 -1.79 11.56 -21.90
C ALA A 161 -1.76 11.15 -20.42
N ILE A 162 -1.03 11.92 -19.61
CA ILE A 162 -0.85 11.66 -18.18
C ILE A 162 -1.79 12.54 -17.36
N GLY A 163 -2.45 11.94 -16.39
CA GLY A 163 -3.25 12.61 -15.36
C GLY A 163 -2.81 12.17 -13.95
N ILE A 164 -3.26 12.89 -12.94
CA ILE A 164 -2.98 12.61 -11.52
C ILE A 164 -4.30 12.63 -10.76
N ILE A 165 -4.54 11.58 -9.95
CA ILE A 165 -5.62 11.50 -8.96
C ILE A 165 -4.97 11.65 -7.59
N ASP A 166 -5.52 12.47 -6.71
CA ASP A 166 -4.89 12.86 -5.43
C ASP A 166 -5.82 12.62 -4.22
N PRO A 167 -5.98 11.37 -3.78
CA PRO A 167 -6.74 11.03 -2.57
C PRO A 167 -5.86 11.01 -1.31
N GLY A 168 -6.51 10.87 -0.13
CA GLY A 168 -5.84 10.69 1.16
C GLY A 168 -5.77 9.25 1.66
N ILE A 169 -4.81 8.96 2.56
CA ILE A 169 -4.71 7.69 3.29
C ILE A 169 -4.40 7.92 4.76
N LEU A 170 -5.14 7.28 5.65
CA LEU A 170 -4.99 7.35 7.10
C LEU A 170 -4.69 5.97 7.68
N HIS A 171 -3.67 5.87 8.53
CA HIS A 171 -3.45 4.70 9.37
C HIS A 171 -4.20 4.89 10.69
N ASN A 172 -5.22 4.09 10.93
CA ASN A 172 -5.95 4.11 12.19
C ASN A 172 -5.37 3.04 13.14
N GLY A 173 -4.57 3.50 14.09
CA GLY A 173 -3.87 2.63 15.07
C GLY A 173 -4.77 2.10 16.19
N THR A 174 -6.04 2.41 16.23
CA THR A 174 -6.98 1.80 17.16
C THR A 174 -7.30 0.39 16.69
N GLN A 175 -6.48 -0.58 17.09
CA GLN A 175 -6.90 -1.98 17.06
C GLN A 175 -7.84 -2.25 18.25
N PRO A 176 -8.83 -3.13 18.04
CA PRO A 176 -9.69 -3.59 19.13
C PRO A 176 -8.91 -4.35 20.18
#